data_4fd7ab4b54f008310160a8f7ebd572ef
#
_entry.id   4fd7ab4b54f008310160a8f7ebd572ef
#
_cell.length_a   1.000
_cell.length_b   1.000
_cell.length_c   1.000
_cell.angle_alpha   90.00
_cell.angle_beta   90.00
_cell.angle_gamma   90.00
#
_symmetry.space_group_name_H-M   'P 1'
#
loop_
_entity.id
_entity.type
_entity.pdbx_description
1 polymer ?
#
loop_
_entity_poly.entity_id
_entity_poly.type
_entity_poly.pdbx_seq_one_letter_code
_entity_poly.pdbx_strand_id
1 'polypeptide(L)'
;ETILYQTDQSFYQPNHFHMPKMINKVMSFVKKPKDLLELYCGSGTFSLPMRKIFNNVFVTENNRQSIRCLNKSISEQNIRNIYHARLSAQEVSELFEGRIFRRMKEITIHNFNFSHVLVDPPRTGLDKEVIKLINKFENIIYISCNYETYARDIKNLRSHQIKNIEIFDQFPNTDHLEIVSILSKNN
;
A
#
# COMPACT_ATOMS: atom_id res chain seq x y z
N GLU A 1 3.09 14.34 14.62
CA GLU A 1 1.78 13.69 14.69
C GLU A 1 1.20 13.61 13.28
N THR A 2 0.47 12.53 12.95
CA THR A 2 -0.17 12.36 11.65
C THR A 2 -1.68 12.29 11.85
N ILE A 3 -2.45 13.17 11.21
CA ILE A 3 -3.90 13.20 11.30
C ILE A 3 -4.48 12.39 10.13
N LEU A 4 -5.30 11.39 10.45
CA LEU A 4 -6.01 10.56 9.49
C LEU A 4 -7.51 10.85 9.59
N TYR A 5 -8.11 11.29 8.48
CA TYR A 5 -9.56 11.46 8.37
C TYR A 5 -10.20 10.17 7.86
N GLN A 6 -11.32 9.82 8.46
CA GLN A 6 -12.10 8.62 8.14
C GLN A 6 -13.60 8.95 8.16
N THR A 7 -14.40 8.13 7.50
CA THR A 7 -15.87 8.17 7.55
C THR A 7 -16.39 6.76 7.80
N ASP A 8 -17.62 6.64 8.27
CA ASP A 8 -18.28 5.36 8.51
C ASP A 8 -18.40 4.47 7.25
N GLN A 9 -18.21 5.07 6.06
CA GLN A 9 -18.23 4.37 4.76
C GLN A 9 -16.84 4.04 4.22
N SER A 10 -15.77 4.41 4.93
CA SER A 10 -14.39 4.05 4.56
C SER A 10 -13.90 2.91 5.43
N PHE A 11 -13.24 1.93 4.79
CA PHE A 11 -12.56 0.89 5.57
C PHE A 11 -11.43 1.51 6.40
N TYR A 12 -11.31 1.10 7.64
CA TYR A 12 -10.22 1.45 8.54
C TYR A 12 -9.82 0.24 9.38
N GLN A 13 -8.58 0.21 9.81
CA GLN A 13 -8.09 -0.83 10.70
C GLN A 13 -8.80 -0.75 12.05
N PRO A 14 -9.49 -1.80 12.49
CA PRO A 14 -10.42 -1.74 13.62
C PRO A 14 -9.73 -1.56 14.97
N ASN A 15 -8.47 -1.99 15.10
CA ASN A 15 -7.75 -1.93 16.36
C ASN A 15 -6.78 -0.74 16.40
N HIS A 16 -7.26 0.37 16.95
CA HIS A 16 -6.47 1.61 17.10
C HIS A 16 -5.20 1.44 17.94
N PHE A 17 -5.15 0.48 18.87
CA PHE A 17 -3.97 0.24 19.71
C PHE A 17 -2.87 -0.49 18.97
N HIS A 18 -3.22 -1.37 18.04
CA HIS A 18 -2.27 -2.14 17.24
C HIS A 18 -1.80 -1.40 15.99
N MET A 19 -2.62 -0.51 15.44
CA MET A 19 -2.29 0.24 14.22
C MET A 19 -0.92 0.97 14.30
N PRO A 20 -0.59 1.75 15.35
CA PRO A 20 0.72 2.40 15.43
C PRO A 20 1.88 1.39 15.46
N LYS A 21 1.71 0.25 16.11
CA LYS A 21 2.72 -0.81 16.15
C LYS A 21 2.93 -1.42 14.77
N MET A 22 1.84 -1.68 14.05
CA MET A 22 1.88 -2.23 12.70
C MET A 22 2.55 -1.25 11.72
N ILE A 23 2.19 0.04 11.76
CA ILE A 23 2.82 1.09 10.95
C ILE A 23 4.33 1.17 11.24
N ASN A 24 4.72 1.21 12.52
CA ASN A 24 6.12 1.27 12.91
C ASN A 24 6.89 0.02 12.44
N LYS A 25 6.26 -1.16 12.49
CA LYS A 25 6.86 -2.39 11.98
C LYS A 25 7.07 -2.32 10.48
N VAL A 26 6.05 -1.89 9.71
CA VAL A 26 6.17 -1.68 8.26
C VAL A 26 7.32 -0.73 7.95
N MET A 27 7.38 0.41 8.63
CA MET A 27 8.47 1.38 8.45
C MET A 27 9.85 0.80 8.78
N SER A 28 9.95 -0.05 9.81
CA SER A 28 11.21 -0.69 10.21
C SER A 28 11.76 -1.69 9.19
N PHE A 29 10.91 -2.23 8.33
CA PHE A 29 11.32 -3.14 7.26
C PHE A 29 11.95 -2.42 6.07
N VAL A 30 11.67 -1.12 5.90
CA VAL A 30 12.11 -0.34 4.74
C VAL A 30 13.61 -0.08 4.80
N LYS A 31 14.32 -0.45 3.73
CA LYS A 31 15.75 -0.17 3.55
C LYS A 31 15.98 0.58 2.25
N LYS A 32 16.87 1.57 2.27
CA LYS A 32 17.25 2.39 1.09
C LYS A 32 16.02 2.95 0.36
N PRO A 33 15.10 3.66 1.06
CA PRO A 33 13.89 4.19 0.46
C PRO A 33 14.21 5.25 -0.61
N LYS A 34 13.46 5.22 -1.73
CA LYS A 34 13.41 6.26 -2.75
C LYS A 34 11.97 6.73 -2.86
N ASP A 35 11.20 6.25 -3.85
CA ASP A 35 9.77 6.51 -3.97
C ASP A 35 8.96 5.25 -3.68
N LEU A 36 7.75 5.43 -3.14
CA LEU A 36 6.78 4.38 -2.82
C LEU A 36 5.60 4.43 -3.78
N LEU A 37 5.21 3.28 -4.30
CA LEU A 37 3.88 3.05 -4.86
C LEU A 37 3.03 2.36 -3.78
N GLU A 38 1.82 2.85 -3.49
CA GLU A 38 0.86 2.16 -2.63
C GLU A 38 -0.42 1.88 -3.39
N LEU A 39 -0.81 0.62 -3.45
CA LEU A 39 -2.10 0.16 -3.99
C LEU A 39 -3.04 -0.14 -2.83
N TYR A 40 -4.35 0.10 -3.05
CA TYR A 40 -5.38 -0.08 -2.02
C TYR A 40 -5.15 0.79 -0.77
N CYS A 41 -4.74 2.04 -0.98
CA CYS A 41 -4.29 2.90 0.14
C CYS A 41 -5.39 3.29 1.13
N GLY A 42 -6.65 3.04 0.81
CA GLY A 42 -7.77 3.49 1.62
C GLY A 42 -7.74 4.99 1.86
N SER A 43 -7.87 5.41 3.11
CA SER A 43 -7.75 6.82 3.53
C SER A 43 -6.32 7.26 3.85
N GLY A 44 -5.31 6.43 3.56
CA GLY A 44 -3.90 6.75 3.73
C GLY A 44 -3.29 6.27 5.04
N THR A 45 -3.76 5.16 5.58
CA THR A 45 -3.29 4.58 6.85
C THR A 45 -1.78 4.40 6.89
N PHE A 46 -1.20 3.89 5.80
CA PHE A 46 0.25 3.69 5.68
C PHE A 46 0.94 4.84 4.98
N SER A 47 0.39 5.35 3.88
CA SER A 47 1.01 6.42 3.09
C SER A 47 1.30 7.68 3.90
N LEU A 48 0.36 8.12 4.76
CA LEU A 48 0.53 9.34 5.54
C LEU A 48 1.74 9.28 6.50
N PRO A 49 1.98 8.22 7.29
CA PRO A 49 3.21 8.11 8.07
C PRO A 49 4.44 7.80 7.21
N MET A 50 4.35 6.95 6.18
CA MET A 50 5.47 6.51 5.37
C MET A 50 6.08 7.63 4.51
N ARG A 51 5.31 8.70 4.19
CA ARG A 51 5.84 9.91 3.53
C ARG A 51 7.07 10.52 4.21
N LYS A 52 7.28 10.21 5.50
CA LYS A 52 8.41 10.74 6.28
C LYS A 52 9.74 10.05 5.94
N ILE A 53 9.69 8.87 5.32
CA ILE A 53 10.87 8.07 4.99
C ILE A 53 11.09 7.92 3.48
N PHE A 54 10.07 8.18 2.65
CA PHE A 54 10.19 8.17 1.19
C PHE A 54 10.28 9.58 0.63
N ASN A 55 10.97 9.75 -0.51
CA ASN A 55 11.06 11.04 -1.20
C ASN A 55 9.67 11.45 -1.70
N ASN A 56 9.01 10.57 -2.46
CA ASN A 56 7.64 10.73 -2.92
C ASN A 56 6.83 9.45 -2.68
N VAL A 57 5.54 9.61 -2.50
CA VAL A 57 4.59 8.51 -2.34
C VAL A 57 3.47 8.68 -3.36
N PHE A 58 3.34 7.75 -4.29
CA PHE A 58 2.21 7.70 -5.19
C PHE A 58 1.23 6.64 -4.73
N VAL A 59 -0.01 7.03 -4.47
CA VAL A 59 -1.04 6.16 -3.89
C VAL A 59 -2.26 6.07 -4.78
N THR A 60 -2.88 4.89 -4.79
CA THR A 60 -4.10 4.66 -5.54
C THR A 60 -5.15 3.92 -4.72
N GLU A 61 -6.39 4.31 -4.93
CA GLU A 61 -7.56 3.77 -4.27
C GLU A 61 -8.77 3.95 -5.20
N ASN A 62 -9.63 2.95 -5.28
CA ASN A 62 -10.84 3.02 -6.12
C ASN A 62 -12.04 3.66 -5.41
N ASN A 63 -12.12 3.54 -4.09
CA ASN A 63 -13.21 4.10 -3.30
C ASN A 63 -13.11 5.63 -3.27
N ARG A 64 -14.18 6.29 -3.75
CA ARG A 64 -14.25 7.76 -3.83
C ARG A 64 -14.20 8.43 -2.46
N GLN A 65 -14.81 7.81 -1.45
CA GLN A 65 -14.89 8.39 -0.11
C GLN A 65 -13.53 8.32 0.60
N SER A 66 -12.82 7.19 0.46
CA SER A 66 -11.45 7.03 0.99
C SER A 66 -10.50 8.08 0.39
N ILE A 67 -10.56 8.30 -0.93
CA ILE A 67 -9.76 9.37 -1.59
C ILE A 67 -10.13 10.76 -1.08
N ARG A 68 -11.41 11.04 -0.76
CA ARG A 68 -11.78 12.33 -0.16
C ARG A 68 -11.17 12.52 1.24
N CYS A 69 -11.17 11.47 2.05
CA CYS A 69 -10.56 11.49 3.38
C CYS A 69 -9.03 11.71 3.29
N LEU A 70 -8.37 10.99 2.37
CA LEU A 70 -6.95 11.17 2.10
C LEU A 70 -6.64 12.61 1.65
N ASN A 71 -7.41 13.16 0.72
CA ASN A 71 -7.27 14.55 0.27
C ASN A 71 -7.37 15.55 1.42
N LYS A 72 -8.34 15.34 2.30
CA LYS A 72 -8.50 16.20 3.49
C LYS A 72 -7.26 16.11 4.38
N SER A 73 -6.75 14.89 4.65
CA SER A 73 -5.53 14.70 5.43
C SER A 73 -4.32 15.39 4.80
N ILE A 74 -4.17 15.31 3.47
CA ILE A 74 -3.08 15.94 2.73
C ILE A 74 -3.17 17.46 2.80
N SER A 75 -4.34 18.03 2.53
CA SER A 75 -4.53 19.48 2.46
C SER A 75 -4.36 20.16 3.83
N GLU A 76 -4.96 19.61 4.88
CA GLU A 76 -4.91 20.20 6.22
C GLU A 76 -3.53 20.09 6.88
N GLN A 77 -2.74 19.12 6.50
CA GLN A 77 -1.37 18.95 6.98
C GLN A 77 -0.31 19.53 6.03
N ASN A 78 -0.71 20.21 4.95
CA ASN A 78 0.18 20.79 3.94
C ASN A 78 1.21 19.78 3.39
N ILE A 79 0.78 18.53 3.14
CA ILE A 79 1.64 17.47 2.62
C ILE A 79 1.90 17.68 1.14
N ARG A 80 3.18 17.67 0.73
CA ARG A 80 3.59 17.99 -0.65
C ARG A 80 4.17 16.80 -1.42
N ASN A 81 4.50 15.72 -0.73
CA ASN A 81 5.16 14.55 -1.33
C ASN A 81 4.26 13.31 -1.41
N ILE A 82 2.94 13.47 -1.24
CA ILE A 82 1.95 12.43 -1.55
C ILE A 82 1.17 12.85 -2.79
N TYR A 83 1.22 11.99 -3.80
CA TYR A 83 0.47 12.09 -5.05
C TYR A 83 -0.57 10.99 -5.06
N HIS A 84 -1.79 11.29 -5.49
CA HIS A 84 -2.85 10.28 -5.48
C HIS A 84 -3.70 10.31 -6.75
N ALA A 85 -4.20 9.14 -7.13
CA ALA A 85 -5.17 9.01 -8.19
C ALA A 85 -6.25 7.99 -7.80
N ARG A 86 -7.51 8.27 -8.18
CA ARG A 86 -8.58 7.30 -7.99
C ARG A 86 -8.53 6.24 -9.10
N LEU A 87 -7.74 5.20 -8.87
CA LEU A 87 -7.52 4.07 -9.78
C LEU A 87 -7.67 2.75 -9.01
N SER A 88 -8.22 1.73 -9.65
CA SER A 88 -8.10 0.36 -9.16
C SER A 88 -6.68 -0.15 -9.37
N ALA A 89 -6.28 -1.19 -8.63
CA ALA A 89 -4.96 -1.79 -8.81
C ALA A 89 -4.76 -2.36 -10.23
N GLN A 90 -5.83 -2.86 -10.85
CA GLN A 90 -5.80 -3.30 -12.25
C GLN A 90 -5.54 -2.12 -13.20
N GLU A 91 -6.21 -0.98 -13.01
CA GLU A 91 -5.95 0.24 -13.82
C GLU A 91 -4.52 0.75 -13.62
N VAL A 92 -3.92 0.58 -12.43
CA VAL A 92 -2.49 0.88 -12.23
C VAL A 92 -1.60 -0.07 -13.03
N SER A 93 -1.94 -1.36 -13.13
CA SER A 93 -1.20 -2.29 -13.98
C SER A 93 -1.22 -1.84 -15.45
N GLU A 94 -2.39 -1.43 -15.94
CA GLU A 94 -2.54 -0.88 -17.29
C GLU A 94 -1.79 0.46 -17.48
N LEU A 95 -1.74 1.31 -16.45
CA LEU A 95 -0.95 2.54 -16.45
C LEU A 95 0.54 2.26 -16.66
N PHE A 96 1.08 1.24 -15.99
CA PHE A 96 2.47 0.82 -16.16
C PHE A 96 2.74 0.11 -17.50
N GLU A 97 1.69 -0.26 -18.22
CA GLU A 97 1.72 -0.77 -19.61
C GLU A 97 1.53 0.35 -20.65
N GLY A 98 1.39 1.60 -20.20
CA GLY A 98 1.33 2.79 -21.06
C GLY A 98 -0.08 3.34 -21.30
N ARG A 99 -1.12 2.79 -20.64
CA ARG A 99 -2.48 3.36 -20.74
C ARG A 99 -2.56 4.70 -20.02
N ILE A 100 -3.19 5.68 -20.65
CA ILE A 100 -3.37 7.02 -20.09
C ILE A 100 -4.74 7.13 -19.44
N PHE A 101 -4.78 7.68 -18.23
CA PHE A 101 -6.00 7.93 -17.48
C PHE A 101 -6.17 9.43 -17.18
N ARG A 102 -7.34 10.01 -17.50
CA ARG A 102 -7.66 11.41 -17.18
C ARG A 102 -7.54 11.70 -15.67
N ARG A 103 -7.71 10.69 -14.82
CA ARG A 103 -7.60 10.80 -13.35
C ARG A 103 -6.19 10.99 -12.84
N MET A 104 -5.18 10.76 -13.68
CA MET A 104 -3.78 11.05 -13.38
C MET A 104 -3.46 12.55 -13.40
N LYS A 105 -4.27 13.34 -14.14
CA LYS A 105 -4.07 14.79 -14.29
C LYS A 105 -2.62 15.10 -14.70
N GLU A 106 -1.89 15.77 -13.79
CA GLU A 106 -0.50 16.20 -13.98
C GLU A 106 0.52 15.18 -13.45
N ILE A 107 0.06 14.03 -12.93
CA ILE A 107 0.95 13.01 -12.39
C ILE A 107 1.52 12.18 -13.52
N THR A 108 2.84 12.24 -13.69
CA THR A 108 3.59 11.46 -14.67
C THR A 108 4.35 10.35 -13.96
N ILE A 109 3.96 9.09 -14.20
CA ILE A 109 4.50 7.93 -13.49
C ILE A 109 6.02 7.77 -13.69
N HIS A 110 6.54 8.20 -14.84
CA HIS A 110 7.97 8.13 -15.15
C HIS A 110 8.85 9.10 -14.34
N ASN A 111 8.25 10.04 -13.63
CA ASN A 111 8.97 10.97 -12.75
C ASN A 111 9.32 10.32 -11.38
N PHE A 112 8.80 9.13 -11.12
CA PHE A 112 9.07 8.41 -9.87
C PHE A 112 10.18 7.38 -10.05
N ASN A 113 11.03 7.28 -9.02
CA ASN A 113 12.07 6.25 -8.90
C ASN A 113 11.66 5.25 -7.81
N PHE A 114 10.67 4.44 -8.11
CA PHE A 114 10.10 3.49 -7.15
C PHE A 114 11.11 2.45 -6.68
N SER A 115 11.37 2.41 -5.39
CA SER A 115 12.15 1.37 -4.71
C SER A 115 11.29 0.32 -4.03
N HIS A 116 10.05 0.71 -3.68
CA HIS A 116 9.10 -0.14 -2.96
C HIS A 116 7.70 -0.02 -3.55
N VAL A 117 6.97 -1.11 -3.48
CA VAL A 117 5.52 -1.13 -3.61
C VAL A 117 4.89 -1.68 -2.34
N LEU A 118 3.84 -1.03 -1.84
CA LEU A 118 3.02 -1.51 -0.73
C LEU A 118 1.65 -1.92 -1.27
N VAL A 119 1.18 -3.08 -0.83
CA VAL A 119 -0.15 -3.59 -1.13
C VAL A 119 -0.85 -4.04 0.14
N ASP A 120 -2.11 -3.59 0.31
CA ASP A 120 -3.02 -4.00 1.38
C ASP A 120 -4.37 -4.40 0.73
N PRO A 121 -4.39 -5.54 0.00
CA PRO A 121 -5.54 -5.96 -0.80
C PRO A 121 -6.71 -6.45 0.08
N PRO A 122 -7.92 -6.51 -0.52
CA PRO A 122 -9.06 -7.14 0.15
C PRO A 122 -8.80 -8.64 0.41
N ARG A 123 -9.70 -9.29 1.17
CA ARG A 123 -9.61 -10.72 1.54
C ARG A 123 -9.42 -11.68 0.36
N THR A 124 -9.81 -11.30 -0.83
CA THR A 124 -9.62 -12.09 -2.06
C THR A 124 -8.16 -12.15 -2.53
N GLY A 125 -7.28 -11.32 -1.96
CA GLY A 125 -5.88 -11.20 -2.36
C GLY A 125 -5.72 -10.41 -3.67
N LEU A 126 -4.61 -10.65 -4.35
CA LEU A 126 -4.21 -9.94 -5.57
C LEU A 126 -4.66 -10.66 -6.84
N ASP A 127 -5.03 -9.89 -7.85
CA ASP A 127 -5.25 -10.38 -9.21
C ASP A 127 -3.91 -10.64 -9.92
N LYS A 128 -3.96 -11.47 -10.98
CA LYS A 128 -2.76 -11.88 -11.73
C LYS A 128 -2.01 -10.69 -12.33
N GLU A 129 -2.72 -9.69 -12.81
CA GLU A 129 -2.16 -8.47 -13.41
C GLU A 129 -1.44 -7.64 -12.35
N VAL A 130 -2.01 -7.54 -11.15
CA VAL A 130 -1.37 -6.84 -10.03
C VAL A 130 -0.11 -7.58 -9.55
N ILE A 131 -0.16 -8.92 -9.49
CA ILE A 131 1.04 -9.74 -9.19
C ILE A 131 2.14 -9.49 -10.23
N LYS A 132 1.80 -9.45 -11.52
CA LYS A 132 2.77 -9.11 -12.58
C LYS A 132 3.35 -7.70 -12.39
N LEU A 133 2.53 -6.74 -12.02
CA LEU A 133 2.97 -5.38 -11.76
C LEU A 133 3.96 -5.33 -10.60
N ILE A 134 3.56 -5.82 -9.41
CA ILE A 134 4.39 -5.70 -8.20
C ILE A 134 5.68 -6.52 -8.31
N ASN A 135 5.69 -7.58 -9.12
CA ASN A 135 6.88 -8.38 -9.40
C ASN A 135 7.99 -7.60 -10.14
N LYS A 136 7.68 -6.42 -10.70
CA LYS A 136 8.67 -5.52 -11.32
C LYS A 136 9.49 -4.74 -10.28
N PHE A 137 8.97 -4.57 -9.05
CA PHE A 137 9.60 -3.75 -8.01
C PHE A 137 10.70 -4.50 -7.28
N GLU A 138 11.67 -3.77 -6.74
CA GLU A 138 12.77 -4.34 -5.94
C GLU A 138 12.27 -4.88 -4.61
N ASN A 139 11.40 -4.13 -3.94
CA ASN A 139 10.87 -4.47 -2.64
C ASN A 139 9.34 -4.39 -2.64
N ILE A 140 8.70 -5.40 -2.05
CA ILE A 140 7.25 -5.50 -1.90
C ILE A 140 6.93 -5.54 -0.42
N ILE A 141 6.16 -4.58 0.07
CA ILE A 141 5.54 -4.62 1.39
C ILE A 141 4.13 -5.16 1.18
N TYR A 142 3.85 -6.33 1.76
CA TYR A 142 2.56 -6.98 1.61
C TYR A 142 1.88 -7.10 2.98
N ILE A 143 0.70 -6.50 3.09
CA ILE A 143 -0.18 -6.56 4.25
C ILE A 143 -1.39 -7.41 3.85
N SER A 144 -1.82 -8.34 4.71
CA SER A 144 -2.95 -9.22 4.39
C SER A 144 -3.70 -9.65 5.64
N CYS A 145 -5.02 -9.55 5.58
CA CYS A 145 -5.94 -10.09 6.59
C CYS A 145 -6.39 -11.53 6.29
N ASN A 146 -5.84 -12.19 5.27
CA ASN A 146 -6.18 -13.56 4.90
C ASN A 146 -4.92 -14.36 4.54
N TYR A 147 -4.55 -15.30 5.39
CA TYR A 147 -3.33 -16.09 5.23
C TYR A 147 -3.37 -17.04 4.02
N GLU A 148 -4.55 -17.52 3.58
CA GLU A 148 -4.67 -18.43 2.45
C GLU A 148 -4.37 -17.70 1.13
N THR A 149 -4.99 -16.53 0.94
CA THR A 149 -4.75 -15.70 -0.25
C THR A 149 -3.35 -15.13 -0.25
N TYR A 150 -2.81 -14.73 0.91
CA TYR A 150 -1.42 -14.36 1.07
C TYR A 150 -0.47 -15.46 0.60
N ALA A 151 -0.65 -16.70 1.10
CA ALA A 151 0.21 -17.84 0.72
C ALA A 151 0.11 -18.16 -0.77
N ARG A 152 -1.09 -18.06 -1.36
CA ARG A 152 -1.30 -18.20 -2.81
C ARG A 152 -0.52 -17.15 -3.60
N ASP A 153 -0.60 -15.90 -3.19
CA ASP A 153 -0.01 -14.76 -3.90
C ASP A 153 1.52 -14.79 -3.81
N ILE A 154 2.07 -15.09 -2.62
CA ILE A 154 3.51 -15.24 -2.43
C ILE A 154 4.10 -16.32 -3.34
N LYS A 155 3.42 -17.45 -3.54
CA LYS A 155 3.86 -18.50 -4.48
C LYS A 155 4.01 -18.01 -5.93
N ASN A 156 3.32 -16.94 -6.30
CA ASN A 156 3.39 -16.33 -7.62
C ASN A 156 4.48 -15.24 -7.73
N LEU A 157 5.06 -14.80 -6.62
CA LEU A 157 6.16 -13.82 -6.57
C LEU A 157 7.53 -14.53 -6.56
N ARG A 158 7.76 -15.40 -7.57
CA ARG A 158 8.93 -16.32 -7.62
C ARG A 158 10.29 -15.63 -7.66
N SER A 159 10.36 -14.39 -8.11
CA SER A 159 11.61 -13.60 -8.16
C SER A 159 11.93 -12.93 -6.81
N HIS A 160 11.07 -13.08 -5.82
CA HIS A 160 11.22 -12.46 -4.51
C HIS A 160 11.29 -13.51 -3.40
N GLN A 161 11.94 -13.15 -2.31
CA GLN A 161 11.97 -13.92 -1.06
C GLN A 161 11.52 -13.04 0.11
N ILE A 162 10.82 -13.64 1.06
CA ILE A 162 10.43 -12.96 2.30
C ILE A 162 11.69 -12.68 3.11
N LYS A 163 11.93 -11.41 3.41
CA LYS A 163 13.04 -10.95 4.26
C LYS A 163 12.61 -10.80 5.72
N ASN A 164 11.41 -10.33 5.95
CA ASN A 164 10.81 -10.21 7.26
C ASN A 164 9.30 -10.47 7.16
N ILE A 165 8.75 -11.02 8.22
CA ILE A 165 7.31 -11.26 8.40
C ILE A 165 6.96 -11.03 9.87
N GLU A 166 5.81 -10.42 10.11
CA GLU A 166 5.21 -10.22 11.43
C GLU A 166 3.73 -10.49 11.36
N ILE A 167 3.19 -11.05 12.43
CA ILE A 167 1.75 -11.35 12.55
C ILE A 167 1.17 -10.52 13.68
N PHE A 168 0.05 -9.86 13.41
CA PHE A 168 -0.67 -9.05 14.37
C PHE A 168 -2.06 -9.65 14.62
N ASP A 169 -2.39 -9.90 15.88
CA ASP A 169 -3.74 -10.24 16.30
C ASP A 169 -4.58 -8.97 16.41
N GLN A 170 -5.15 -8.54 15.28
CA GLN A 170 -6.02 -7.37 15.21
C GLN A 170 -7.45 -7.67 15.66
N PHE A 171 -7.83 -8.93 15.72
CA PHE A 171 -9.19 -9.39 15.96
C PHE A 171 -9.21 -10.47 17.03
N PRO A 172 -8.91 -10.13 18.31
CA PRO A 172 -8.86 -11.10 19.40
C PRO A 172 -10.15 -11.95 19.48
N ASN A 173 -10.01 -13.25 19.73
CA ASN A 173 -11.08 -14.25 19.75
C ASN A 173 -11.74 -14.56 18.38
N THR A 174 -11.05 -14.29 17.29
CA THR A 174 -11.44 -14.70 15.94
C THR A 174 -10.27 -15.41 15.24
N ASP A 175 -10.55 -16.11 14.14
CA ASP A 175 -9.51 -16.75 13.30
C ASP A 175 -8.80 -15.75 12.36
N HIS A 176 -8.98 -14.44 12.56
CA HIS A 176 -8.44 -13.41 11.70
C HIS A 176 -7.12 -12.85 12.24
N LEU A 177 -6.09 -12.98 11.43
CA LEU A 177 -4.75 -12.42 11.68
C LEU A 177 -4.40 -11.41 10.59
N GLU A 178 -3.61 -10.41 10.96
CA GLU A 178 -3.03 -9.48 10.01
C GLU A 178 -1.56 -9.84 9.81
N ILE A 179 -1.19 -10.13 8.58
CA ILE A 179 0.18 -10.45 8.19
C ILE A 179 0.81 -9.19 7.60
N VAL A 180 1.99 -8.84 8.08
CA VAL A 180 2.83 -7.78 7.50
C VAL A 180 4.15 -8.41 7.08
N SER A 181 4.50 -8.30 5.82
CA SER A 181 5.76 -8.83 5.31
C SER A 181 6.47 -7.87 4.38
N ILE A 182 7.79 -8.03 4.27
CA ILE A 182 8.58 -7.43 3.20
C ILE A 182 9.28 -8.54 2.43
N LEU A 183 9.13 -8.47 1.11
CA LEU A 183 9.83 -9.31 0.17
C LEU A 183 10.80 -8.46 -0.64
N SER A 184 11.97 -9.01 -0.95
CA SER A 184 12.94 -8.37 -1.85
C SER A 184 13.32 -9.34 -2.95
N LYS A 185 13.70 -8.80 -4.10
CA LYS A 185 14.19 -9.61 -5.23
C LYS A 185 15.36 -10.49 -4.79
N ASN A 186 15.42 -11.66 -5.38
CA ASN A 186 16.58 -12.53 -5.28
C ASN A 186 17.73 -11.87 -6.06
N ASN A 187 18.88 -11.72 -5.40
CA ASN A 187 20.12 -11.31 -6.06
C ASN A 187 20.62 -12.43 -6.97
#